data_e8702e50c9ff3b875bc13f1178eb155e
#
_entry.id   e8702e50c9ff3b875bc13f1178eb155e
#
_cell.length_a   1.000
_cell.length_b   1.000
_cell.length_c   1.000
_cell.angle_alpha   90.00
_cell.angle_beta   90.00
_cell.angle_gamma   90.00
#
_symmetry.space_group_name_H-M   'P 1'
#
loop_
_entity.id
_entity.type
_entity.pdbx_description
1 polymer ?
#
loop_
_entity_poly.entity_id
_entity_poly.type
_entity_poly.pdbx_seq_one_letter_code
_entity_poly.pdbx_strand_id
1 'polypeptide(L)'
;MFPRKKPILAMLHLRGESRQEKYEHALLEAGQLIGGGADAVIVENYFGDYEDMETVLEAFSREKVDFIYGVNALHNDALGFELAKKYGASFIQLDSVAGHLTPEDDAVFGESIAKWRAGYDGFVIGG
;
A
#
# COMPACT_ATOMS: atom_id res chain seq x y z
N MET A 1 8.13 8.82 11.30
CA MET A 1 7.24 7.65 11.12
C MET A 1 7.89 6.38 11.69
N PHE A 2 9.07 6.00 11.26
CA PHE A 2 9.72 4.77 11.71
C PHE A 2 10.78 5.06 12.78
N PRO A 3 10.84 4.27 13.88
CA PRO A 3 11.83 4.46 14.93
C PRO A 3 13.25 4.03 14.54
N ARG A 4 13.37 3.22 13.46
CA ARG A 4 14.65 2.70 12.97
C ARG A 4 15.14 3.48 11.75
N LYS A 5 16.48 3.58 11.60
CA LYS A 5 17.10 4.19 10.41
C LYS A 5 16.91 3.38 9.12
N LYS A 6 16.69 2.06 9.25
CA LYS A 6 16.45 1.13 8.14
C LYS A 6 15.21 0.30 8.48
N PRO A 7 14.01 0.83 8.24
CA PRO A 7 12.78 0.11 8.51
C PRO A 7 12.61 -1.08 7.55
N ILE A 8 11.98 -2.14 8.06
CA ILE A 8 11.58 -3.30 7.26
C ILE A 8 10.11 -3.14 6.92
N LEU A 9 9.80 -2.99 5.64
CA LEU A 9 8.44 -2.93 5.12
C LEU A 9 8.14 -4.28 4.46
N ALA A 10 7.16 -5.00 4.97
CA ALA A 10 6.84 -6.35 4.52
C ALA A 10 5.60 -6.36 3.62
N MET A 11 5.65 -7.12 2.52
CA MET A 11 4.57 -7.18 1.55
C MET A 11 3.49 -8.17 1.97
N LEU A 12 2.22 -7.79 1.82
CA LEU A 12 1.05 -8.66 1.88
C LEU A 12 0.50 -8.82 0.47
N HIS A 13 0.78 -9.95 -0.16
CA HIS A 13 0.48 -10.20 -1.57
C HIS A 13 -0.92 -10.78 -1.83
N LEU A 14 -1.76 -10.94 -0.81
CA LEU A 14 -3.16 -11.39 -0.88
C LEU A 14 -3.32 -12.78 -1.52
N ARG A 15 -2.56 -13.73 -1.01
CA ARG A 15 -2.56 -15.12 -1.45
C ARG A 15 -3.80 -15.87 -0.98
N GLY A 16 -4.41 -16.68 -1.84
CA GLY A 16 -5.55 -17.56 -1.53
C GLY A 16 -6.39 -17.87 -2.77
N GLU A 17 -7.26 -18.87 -2.67
CA GLU A 17 -8.13 -19.33 -3.76
C GLU A 17 -9.46 -18.55 -3.82
N SER A 18 -9.91 -18.03 -2.67
CA SER A 18 -11.12 -17.22 -2.56
C SER A 18 -10.84 -15.89 -1.89
N ARG A 19 -11.76 -14.91 -2.03
CA ARG A 19 -11.65 -13.61 -1.34
C ARG A 19 -11.58 -13.78 0.18
N GLN A 20 -12.39 -14.67 0.72
CA GLN A 20 -12.40 -14.96 2.16
C GLN A 20 -11.06 -15.52 2.62
N GLU A 21 -10.49 -16.46 1.87
CA GLU A 21 -9.18 -17.04 2.19
C GLU A 21 -8.06 -16.02 2.09
N LYS A 22 -8.04 -15.17 1.05
CA LYS A 22 -7.08 -14.07 0.92
C LYS A 22 -7.16 -13.10 2.09
N TYR A 23 -8.36 -12.76 2.51
CA TYR A 23 -8.61 -11.90 3.66
C TYR A 23 -8.05 -12.52 4.96
N GLU A 24 -8.39 -13.77 5.24
CA GLU A 24 -7.93 -14.48 6.45
C GLU A 24 -6.40 -14.63 6.45
N HIS A 25 -5.81 -15.00 5.32
CA HIS A 25 -4.36 -15.09 5.17
C HIS A 25 -3.69 -13.73 5.38
N ALA A 26 -4.22 -12.65 4.83
CA ALA A 26 -3.64 -11.33 4.98
C ALA A 26 -3.63 -10.87 6.45
N LEU A 27 -4.71 -11.09 7.19
CA LEU A 27 -4.75 -10.76 8.62
C LEU A 27 -3.74 -11.58 9.42
N LEU A 28 -3.65 -12.87 9.15
CA LEU A 28 -2.69 -13.76 9.82
C LEU A 28 -1.25 -13.37 9.49
N GLU A 29 -0.93 -13.17 8.21
CA GLU A 29 0.40 -12.78 7.74
C GLU A 29 0.82 -11.43 8.31
N ALA A 30 -0.07 -10.43 8.35
CA ALA A 30 0.22 -9.14 8.96
C ALA A 30 0.64 -9.28 10.42
N GLY A 31 -0.11 -10.06 11.21
CA GLY A 31 0.24 -10.35 12.61
C GLY A 31 1.59 -11.06 12.76
N GLN A 32 1.88 -12.01 11.90
CA GLN A 32 3.16 -12.75 11.92
C GLN A 32 4.35 -11.86 11.52
N LEU A 33 4.19 -11.03 10.49
CA LEU A 33 5.23 -10.13 10.01
C LEU A 33 5.59 -9.07 11.05
N ILE A 34 4.57 -8.41 11.61
CA ILE A 34 4.77 -7.42 12.68
C ILE A 34 5.35 -8.07 13.94
N GLY A 35 4.81 -9.21 14.36
CA GLY A 35 5.34 -9.97 15.50
C GLY A 35 6.76 -10.49 15.28
N GLY A 36 7.16 -10.73 14.03
CA GLY A 36 8.52 -11.09 13.62
C GLY A 36 9.49 -9.92 13.52
N GLY A 37 9.02 -8.69 13.70
CA GLY A 37 9.87 -7.49 13.74
C GLY A 37 9.85 -6.62 12.49
N ALA A 38 8.89 -6.81 11.56
CA ALA A 38 8.64 -5.85 10.50
C ALA A 38 8.12 -4.53 11.11
N ASP A 39 8.52 -3.41 10.55
CA ASP A 39 8.13 -2.08 11.02
C ASP A 39 6.80 -1.62 10.41
N ALA A 40 6.42 -2.19 9.26
CA ALA A 40 5.15 -1.94 8.59
C ALA A 40 4.81 -3.08 7.62
N VAL A 41 3.55 -3.12 7.19
CA VAL A 41 3.10 -3.98 6.08
C VAL A 41 2.60 -3.14 4.92
N ILE A 42 2.72 -3.67 3.69
CA ILE A 42 2.21 -3.05 2.46
C ILE A 42 1.17 -3.99 1.86
N VAL A 43 -0.07 -3.52 1.74
CA VAL A 43 -1.14 -4.27 1.07
C VAL A 43 -0.99 -4.08 -0.44
N GLU A 44 -0.81 -5.19 -1.17
CA GLU A 44 -0.55 -5.21 -2.60
C GLU A 44 -1.37 -6.29 -3.30
N ASN A 45 -1.95 -5.97 -4.46
CA ASN A 45 -2.79 -6.88 -5.24
C ASN A 45 -1.99 -7.86 -6.13
N TYR A 46 -0.84 -8.37 -5.67
CA TYR A 46 0.00 -9.26 -6.48
C TYR A 46 -0.71 -10.57 -6.87
N PHE A 47 -1.33 -11.25 -5.92
CA PHE A 47 -2.15 -12.45 -6.14
C PHE A 47 -3.65 -12.20 -6.02
N GLY A 48 -4.06 -10.98 -5.69
CA GLY A 48 -5.44 -10.56 -5.54
C GLY A 48 -5.86 -9.50 -6.55
N ASP A 49 -7.03 -8.97 -6.35
CA ASP A 49 -7.55 -7.84 -7.09
C ASP A 49 -7.69 -6.59 -6.19
N TYR A 50 -8.19 -5.49 -6.74
CA TYR A 50 -8.37 -4.24 -5.99
C TYR A 50 -9.45 -4.35 -4.89
N GLU A 51 -10.48 -5.19 -5.10
CA GLU A 51 -11.49 -5.45 -4.08
C GLU A 51 -10.94 -6.27 -2.90
N ASP A 52 -10.02 -7.21 -3.19
CA ASP A 52 -9.30 -7.95 -2.14
C ASP A 52 -8.45 -6.99 -1.28
N MET A 53 -7.75 -6.04 -1.90
CA MET A 53 -7.00 -4.99 -1.19
C MET A 53 -7.94 -4.16 -0.31
N GLU A 54 -9.05 -3.70 -0.87
CA GLU A 54 -10.01 -2.85 -0.16
C GLU A 54 -10.58 -3.56 1.06
N THR A 55 -10.91 -4.85 0.94
CA THR A 55 -11.42 -5.67 2.04
C THR A 55 -10.43 -5.72 3.21
N VAL A 56 -9.14 -5.90 2.94
CA VAL A 56 -8.10 -5.93 3.97
C VAL A 56 -7.86 -4.55 4.59
N LEU A 57 -7.77 -3.51 3.77
CA LEU A 57 -7.58 -2.13 4.25
C LEU A 57 -8.77 -1.65 5.10
N GLU A 58 -10.00 -2.01 4.71
CA GLU A 58 -11.19 -1.73 5.50
C GLU A 58 -11.12 -2.39 6.88
N ALA A 59 -10.67 -3.65 6.95
CA ALA A 59 -10.49 -4.34 8.22
C ALA A 59 -9.45 -3.64 9.10
N PHE A 60 -8.30 -3.26 8.55
CA PHE A 60 -7.25 -2.55 9.30
C PHE A 60 -7.76 -1.22 9.87
N SER A 61 -8.48 -0.46 9.06
CA SER A 61 -9.07 0.82 9.47
C SER A 61 -10.16 0.65 10.53
N ARG A 62 -11.08 -0.29 10.32
CA ARG A 62 -12.21 -0.57 11.23
C ARG A 62 -11.72 -1.05 12.60
N GLU A 63 -10.75 -1.95 12.62
CA GLU A 63 -10.20 -2.54 13.85
C GLU A 63 -9.15 -1.66 14.51
N LYS A 64 -8.78 -0.55 13.87
CA LYS A 64 -7.77 0.40 14.37
C LYS A 64 -6.49 -0.32 14.78
N VAL A 65 -5.96 -1.11 13.85
CA VAL A 65 -4.72 -1.86 14.10
C VAL A 65 -3.60 -0.96 14.63
N ASP A 66 -2.78 -1.48 15.50
CA ASP A 66 -1.70 -0.74 16.20
C ASP A 66 -0.36 -0.76 15.45
N PHE A 67 -0.36 -1.20 14.20
CA PHE A 67 0.82 -1.22 13.34
C PHE A 67 0.66 -0.28 12.14
N ILE A 68 1.79 0.12 11.56
CA ILE A 68 1.84 0.95 10.36
C ILE A 68 1.55 0.10 9.13
N TYR A 69 0.69 0.60 8.24
CA TYR A 69 0.42 -0.04 6.95
C TYR A 69 0.41 0.97 5.82
N GLY A 70 0.79 0.48 4.65
CA GLY A 70 0.79 1.20 3.39
C GLY A 70 0.03 0.46 2.30
N VAL A 71 -0.03 1.08 1.13
CA VAL A 71 -0.74 0.59 -0.05
C VAL A 71 0.20 0.59 -1.26
N ASN A 72 0.16 -0.48 -2.05
CA ASN A 72 0.71 -0.52 -3.39
C ASN A 72 -0.35 -1.12 -4.34
N ALA A 73 -1.05 -0.27 -5.09
CA ALA A 73 -2.01 -0.71 -6.09
C ALA A 73 -1.29 -0.89 -7.43
N LEU A 74 -0.90 -2.12 -7.76
CA LEU A 74 -0.20 -2.44 -8.99
C LEU A 74 -1.00 -1.95 -10.22
N HIS A 75 -0.31 -1.24 -11.12
CA HIS A 75 -0.86 -0.68 -12.35
C HIS A 75 -1.93 0.42 -12.17
N ASN A 76 -2.17 0.90 -10.94
CA ASN A 76 -3.16 1.95 -10.68
C ASN A 76 -2.78 2.83 -9.48
N ASP A 77 -1.80 3.70 -9.66
CA ASP A 77 -1.32 4.60 -8.61
C ASP A 77 -2.42 5.55 -8.11
N ALA A 78 -3.32 6.01 -9.00
CA ALA A 78 -4.45 6.86 -8.61
C ALA A 78 -5.35 6.16 -7.56
N LEU A 79 -5.68 4.89 -7.79
CA LEU A 79 -6.44 4.09 -6.83
C LEU A 79 -5.66 3.89 -5.52
N GLY A 80 -4.34 3.73 -5.59
CA GLY A 80 -3.48 3.66 -4.41
C GLY A 80 -3.68 4.87 -3.49
N PHE A 81 -3.70 6.07 -4.05
CA PHE A 81 -3.98 7.30 -3.29
C PHE A 81 -5.42 7.34 -2.74
N GLU A 82 -6.40 6.92 -3.52
CA GLU A 82 -7.81 6.87 -3.07
C GLU A 82 -7.98 5.92 -1.88
N LEU A 83 -7.46 4.69 -1.97
CA LEU A 83 -7.53 3.70 -0.91
C LEU A 83 -6.78 4.15 0.34
N ALA A 84 -5.59 4.74 0.19
CA ALA A 84 -4.81 5.24 1.31
C ALA A 84 -5.55 6.35 2.07
N LYS A 85 -6.18 7.28 1.38
CA LYS A 85 -7.01 8.33 1.99
C LYS A 85 -8.23 7.74 2.69
N LYS A 86 -8.93 6.83 2.03
CA LYS A 86 -10.17 6.24 2.52
C LYS A 86 -9.96 5.42 3.79
N TYR A 87 -8.88 4.66 3.84
CA TYR A 87 -8.62 3.71 4.92
C TYR A 87 -7.48 4.11 5.87
N GLY A 88 -6.93 5.31 5.71
CA GLY A 88 -5.97 5.86 6.66
C GLY A 88 -4.59 5.20 6.58
N ALA A 89 -4.16 4.71 5.40
CA ALA A 89 -2.82 4.17 5.24
C ALA A 89 -1.76 5.26 5.43
N SER A 90 -0.69 4.93 6.14
CA SER A 90 0.36 5.89 6.51
C SER A 90 1.29 6.24 5.36
N PHE A 91 1.38 5.38 4.35
CA PHE A 91 2.21 5.60 3.18
C PHE A 91 1.68 4.86 1.95
N ILE A 92 2.18 5.26 0.79
CA ILE A 92 1.92 4.64 -0.52
C ILE A 92 3.25 4.28 -1.15
N GLN A 93 3.32 3.13 -1.79
CA GLN A 93 4.36 2.81 -2.76
C GLN A 93 3.79 2.97 -4.16
N LEU A 94 4.50 3.69 -5.04
CA LEU A 94 4.13 3.87 -6.43
C LEU A 94 4.80 2.80 -7.28
N ASP A 95 4.00 2.04 -8.01
CA ASP A 95 4.47 0.97 -8.91
C ASP A 95 5.03 1.52 -10.24
N SER A 96 4.57 2.70 -10.64
CA SER A 96 4.80 3.24 -11.99
C SER A 96 6.02 4.15 -12.10
N VAL A 97 6.86 4.27 -11.08
CA VAL A 97 8.06 5.10 -11.15
C VAL A 97 9.11 4.43 -12.03
N ALA A 98 9.39 5.03 -13.18
CA ALA A 98 10.39 4.54 -14.12
C ALA A 98 11.54 5.53 -14.28
N GLY A 99 12.75 5.07 -14.07
CA GLY A 99 13.95 5.91 -14.15
C GLY A 99 14.40 6.27 -15.57
N HIS A 100 13.60 5.96 -16.58
CA HIS A 100 13.92 6.15 -17.99
C HIS A 100 12.77 6.77 -18.82
N LEU A 101 11.89 7.49 -18.15
CA LEU A 101 10.85 8.26 -18.83
C LEU A 101 11.44 9.36 -19.71
N THR A 102 10.75 9.69 -20.80
CA THR A 102 11.08 10.92 -21.54
C THR A 102 10.80 12.14 -20.67
N PRO A 103 11.45 13.30 -20.92
CA PRO A 103 11.15 14.51 -20.14
C PRO A 103 9.67 14.92 -20.18
N GLU A 104 8.98 14.69 -21.30
CA GLU A 104 7.57 14.97 -21.47
C GLU A 104 6.70 14.02 -20.62
N ASP A 105 7.00 12.72 -20.64
CA ASP A 105 6.28 11.71 -19.86
C ASP A 105 6.53 11.91 -18.35
N ASP A 106 7.76 12.28 -17.97
CA ASP A 106 8.12 12.58 -16.59
C ASP A 106 7.34 13.77 -16.04
N ALA A 107 7.19 14.83 -16.86
CA ALA A 107 6.39 16.01 -16.49
C ALA A 107 4.92 15.64 -16.28
N VAL A 108 4.30 14.89 -17.21
CA VAL A 108 2.92 14.42 -17.10
C VAL A 108 2.72 13.53 -15.87
N PHE A 109 3.66 12.64 -15.60
CA PHE A 109 3.63 11.78 -14.42
C PHE A 109 3.72 12.60 -13.12
N GLY A 110 4.62 13.59 -13.07
CA GLY A 110 4.75 14.49 -11.93
C GLY A 110 3.49 15.29 -11.63
N GLU A 111 2.83 15.82 -12.67
CA GLU A 111 1.54 16.51 -12.55
C GLU A 111 0.44 15.56 -12.03
N SER A 112 0.41 14.33 -12.51
CA SER A 112 -0.55 13.31 -12.07
C SER A 112 -0.37 12.98 -10.59
N ILE A 113 0.87 12.77 -10.14
CA ILE A 113 1.17 12.53 -8.72
C ILE A 113 0.74 13.72 -7.86
N ALA A 114 1.06 14.94 -8.28
CA ALA A 114 0.67 16.14 -7.54
C ALA A 114 -0.85 16.22 -7.36
N LYS A 115 -1.61 15.88 -8.42
CA LYS A 115 -3.07 15.82 -8.39
C LYS A 115 -3.59 14.74 -7.44
N TRP A 116 -3.08 13.52 -7.56
CA TRP A 116 -3.55 12.39 -6.73
C TRP A 116 -3.18 12.57 -5.26
N ARG A 117 -2.01 13.17 -4.99
CA ARG A 117 -1.52 13.45 -3.65
C ARG A 117 -2.35 14.52 -2.92
N ALA A 118 -3.11 15.33 -3.61
CA ALA A 118 -3.93 16.37 -2.99
C ALA A 118 -4.85 15.79 -1.91
N GLY A 119 -4.74 16.33 -0.67
CA GLY A 119 -5.49 15.84 0.50
C GLY A 119 -4.95 14.55 1.12
N TYR A 120 -3.74 14.12 0.75
CA TYR A 120 -3.06 12.99 1.38
C TYR A 120 -1.77 13.45 2.09
N ASP A 121 -1.72 13.27 3.40
CA ASP A 121 -0.58 13.68 4.24
C ASP A 121 0.43 12.54 4.50
N GLY A 122 0.16 11.35 3.97
CA GLY A 122 1.02 10.18 4.13
C GLY A 122 2.32 10.26 3.35
N PHE A 123 3.21 9.33 3.60
CA PHE A 123 4.49 9.21 2.91
C PHE A 123 4.29 8.61 1.51
N VAL A 124 5.11 9.02 0.53
CA VAL A 124 5.08 8.47 -0.83
C VAL A 124 6.46 7.92 -1.15
N ILE A 125 6.51 6.64 -1.50
CA ILE A 125 7.71 5.90 -1.86
C ILE A 125 7.63 5.59 -3.35
N GLY A 126 8.67 5.91 -4.11
CA GLY A 126 8.84 5.43 -5.48
C GLY A 126 9.42 4.02 -5.48
N GLY A 127 8.87 3.13 -6.30
CA GLY A 127 9.30 1.73 -6.40
C GLY A 127 9.75 1.36 -7.78
#